data_36e7d27947b37b02465a7da0ceac44bd
#
_entry.id   36e7d27947b37b02465a7da0ceac44bd
#
_cell.length_a   1.000
_cell.length_b   1.000
_cell.length_c   1.000
_cell.angle_alpha   90.00
_cell.angle_beta   90.00
_cell.angle_gamma   90.00
#
_symmetry.space_group_name_H-M   'P 1'
#
loop_
_entity.id
_entity.type
_entity.pdbx_description
1 polymer ?
#
loop_
_entity_poly.entity_id
_entity_poly.type
_entity_poly.pdbx_seq_one_letter_code
_entity_poly.pdbx_strand_id
1 'polypeptide(L)'
;PNLSSTLNYDACSGLPVDYPITSAVPSTFSWQAQSDQPNLSGESLVAQNSATIDDILINNSGVVQSINYLVTATASGTGCFSADQIVTVNVNLVSTMNLPADQSVCMNDMTTDVLFSGSDPLLTFEWTNDNPSIGLPASGAGDILSFTGLNATAVNQIANITVTPLLDGCPGTPQVFIIEVYPNSTVDDPLDQIACDGVLTTNVVFTGSDPGITYTWSNNNASIGLANNGAGDILAFTAQNTSNNPVTATVTVTPSLNSCPGDAESFDIIVNPSPEMVVPVDQTICVTNNTTDVIFASNVAGATYSWVNDNPSIGLGATGNGDILSFTTQNSTGLMDTANITVTPNYNGCDGPSISFQI
;
A
#
# COMPACT_ATOMS: atom_id res chain seq x y z
N PRO A 1 64.45 -22.04 23.55
CA PRO A 1 63.42 -20.98 23.53
C PRO A 1 62.09 -21.50 24.04
N ASN A 2 61.48 -20.84 25.04
CA ASN A 2 60.15 -21.15 25.51
C ASN A 2 59.13 -20.27 24.76
N LEU A 3 57.92 -20.79 24.59
CA LEU A 3 56.81 -20.01 24.04
C LEU A 3 56.48 -18.83 25.01
N SER A 4 56.17 -17.71 24.45
CA SER A 4 55.64 -16.54 25.16
C SER A 4 54.17 -16.30 24.91
N SER A 5 53.60 -16.96 23.90
CA SER A 5 52.13 -16.98 23.63
C SER A 5 51.39 -17.84 24.70
N THR A 6 50.11 -17.58 24.89
CA THR A 6 49.28 -18.35 25.82
C THR A 6 49.19 -19.82 25.42
N LEU A 7 49.07 -20.73 26.39
CA LEU A 7 48.98 -22.15 26.09
C LEU A 7 47.50 -22.63 25.91
N ASN A 8 46.54 -21.74 26.05
CA ASN A 8 45.14 -22.03 25.78
C ASN A 8 44.60 -20.98 24.81
N TYR A 9 43.83 -21.44 23.84
CA TYR A 9 43.22 -20.59 22.82
C TYR A 9 41.84 -21.10 22.46
N ASP A 10 40.87 -20.18 22.27
CA ASP A 10 39.51 -20.53 21.86
C ASP A 10 39.37 -20.22 20.39
N ALA A 11 38.92 -21.21 19.61
CA ALA A 11 38.69 -21.13 18.16
C ALA A 11 37.24 -21.40 17.80
N CYS A 12 36.83 -20.88 16.68
CA CYS A 12 35.48 -21.12 16.14
C CYS A 12 35.49 -22.28 15.17
N SER A 13 34.53 -23.19 15.29
CA SER A 13 34.34 -24.27 14.34
C SER A 13 34.14 -23.73 12.91
N GLY A 14 34.90 -24.30 11.96
CA GLY A 14 34.79 -23.92 10.54
C GLY A 14 35.56 -22.68 10.12
N LEU A 15 36.22 -21.98 11.08
CA LEU A 15 37.12 -20.87 10.80
C LEU A 15 38.57 -21.27 11.06
N PRO A 16 39.55 -20.57 10.43
CA PRO A 16 40.97 -20.76 10.78
C PRO A 16 41.21 -20.50 12.26
N VAL A 17 42.06 -21.32 12.90
CA VAL A 17 42.47 -21.13 14.30
C VAL A 17 43.20 -19.79 14.48
N ASP A 18 44.04 -19.40 13.50
CA ASP A 18 44.82 -18.16 13.46
C ASP A 18 45.61 -17.85 14.76
N TYR A 19 46.07 -18.91 15.45
CA TYR A 19 46.81 -18.73 16.69
C TYR A 19 48.28 -18.38 16.41
N PRO A 20 48.73 -17.17 16.76
CA PRO A 20 50.12 -16.76 16.56
C PRO A 20 51.03 -17.39 17.64
N ILE A 21 52.04 -18.11 17.19
CA ILE A 21 53.04 -18.70 18.06
C ILE A 21 54.14 -17.66 18.26
N THR A 22 54.45 -17.36 19.51
CA THR A 22 55.55 -16.45 19.87
C THR A 22 56.48 -17.06 20.90
N SER A 23 57.74 -16.59 20.93
CA SER A 23 58.74 -17.05 21.89
C SER A 23 59.58 -15.87 22.44
N ALA A 24 60.23 -16.10 23.59
CA ALA A 24 61.03 -15.10 24.27
C ALA A 24 62.29 -14.67 23.51
N VAL A 25 62.72 -15.47 22.52
CA VAL A 25 63.85 -15.18 21.62
C VAL A 25 63.43 -15.38 20.17
N PRO A 26 64.02 -14.72 19.18
CA PRO A 26 63.70 -14.95 17.76
C PRO A 26 63.82 -16.43 17.40
N SER A 27 62.74 -17.04 16.96
CA SER A 27 62.66 -18.49 16.71
C SER A 27 61.81 -18.79 15.45
N THR A 28 62.04 -19.94 14.84
CA THR A 28 61.15 -20.63 13.94
C THR A 28 60.35 -21.65 14.71
N PHE A 29 59.19 -22.05 14.22
CA PHE A 29 58.28 -22.96 14.91
C PHE A 29 57.88 -24.15 14.01
N SER A 30 57.76 -25.31 14.65
CA SER A 30 57.12 -26.50 14.07
C SER A 30 56.03 -26.94 15.01
N TRP A 31 54.86 -27.31 14.45
CA TRP A 31 53.73 -27.76 15.25
C TRP A 31 52.96 -28.85 14.54
N GLN A 32 52.26 -29.72 15.30
CA GLN A 32 51.32 -30.73 14.81
C GLN A 32 50.29 -31.05 15.89
N ALA A 33 49.11 -31.50 15.49
CA ALA A 33 48.14 -32.06 16.43
C ALA A 33 48.69 -33.35 17.08
N GLN A 34 48.44 -33.48 18.38
CA GLN A 34 48.95 -34.60 19.15
C GLN A 34 48.29 -35.95 18.80
N SER A 35 46.98 -35.90 18.50
CA SER A 35 46.19 -37.06 18.13
C SER A 35 44.94 -36.62 17.35
N ASP A 36 44.43 -37.54 16.53
CA ASP A 36 43.08 -37.41 15.93
C ASP A 36 42.00 -37.39 17.02
N GLN A 37 41.03 -36.56 16.88
CA GLN A 37 39.93 -36.40 17.82
C GLN A 37 38.61 -36.84 17.16
N PRO A 38 37.85 -37.77 17.77
CA PRO A 38 36.69 -38.40 17.10
C PRO A 38 35.55 -37.43 16.77
N ASN A 39 35.52 -36.26 17.39
CA ASN A 39 34.49 -35.25 17.20
C ASN A 39 35.01 -33.94 16.58
N LEU A 40 36.27 -33.92 16.19
CA LEU A 40 36.89 -32.84 15.42
C LEU A 40 37.34 -33.36 14.08
N SER A 41 37.52 -32.50 13.12
CA SER A 41 38.16 -32.78 11.85
C SER A 41 38.87 -31.52 11.34
N GLY A 42 39.89 -31.70 10.51
CA GLY A 42 40.67 -30.60 9.94
C GLY A 42 42.03 -30.36 10.63
N GLU A 43 42.37 -31.16 11.64
CA GLU A 43 43.64 -31.09 12.37
C GLU A 43 44.80 -31.59 11.55
N SER A 44 45.96 -30.92 11.63
CA SER A 44 47.22 -31.32 11.00
C SER A 44 47.97 -32.31 11.87
N LEU A 45 47.88 -33.59 11.55
CA LEU A 45 48.58 -34.69 12.22
C LEU A 45 50.04 -34.83 11.77
N VAL A 46 50.48 -34.05 10.77
CA VAL A 46 51.87 -34.01 10.26
C VAL A 46 52.43 -32.63 10.59
N ALA A 47 53.71 -32.61 10.98
CA ALA A 47 54.39 -31.38 11.39
C ALA A 47 54.31 -30.27 10.33
N GLN A 48 53.80 -29.14 10.74
CA GLN A 48 53.76 -27.92 9.98
C GLN A 48 54.90 -27.01 10.42
N ASN A 49 55.45 -26.21 9.50
CA ASN A 49 56.51 -25.23 9.78
C ASN A 49 55.99 -23.83 9.54
N SER A 50 55.31 -23.28 10.54
CA SER A 50 54.66 -21.98 10.49
C SER A 50 54.71 -21.31 11.87
N ALA A 51 54.70 -19.99 11.89
CA ALA A 51 54.56 -19.20 13.12
C ALA A 51 53.07 -19.04 13.55
N THR A 52 52.16 -19.69 12.87
CA THR A 52 50.73 -19.66 13.17
C THR A 52 50.16 -21.07 13.07
N ILE A 53 49.34 -21.47 14.05
CA ILE A 53 48.45 -22.61 13.90
C ILE A 53 47.23 -22.12 13.17
N ASP A 54 47.03 -22.53 11.91
CA ASP A 54 46.01 -22.04 11.01
C ASP A 54 45.04 -23.14 10.49
N ASP A 55 45.01 -24.28 11.17
CA ASP A 55 44.06 -25.36 10.90
C ASP A 55 42.60 -24.82 10.90
N ILE A 56 41.78 -25.36 9.99
CA ILE A 56 40.33 -25.12 10.00
C ILE A 56 39.67 -26.31 10.69
N LEU A 57 39.40 -26.15 11.98
CA LEU A 57 38.82 -27.20 12.80
C LEU A 57 37.30 -27.18 12.75
N ILE A 58 36.68 -28.33 12.49
CA ILE A 58 35.23 -28.51 12.49
C ILE A 58 34.82 -29.34 13.70
N ASN A 59 34.05 -28.73 14.60
CA ASN A 59 33.46 -29.42 15.74
C ASN A 59 32.14 -30.08 15.34
N ASN A 60 32.14 -31.39 15.25
CA ASN A 60 30.98 -32.21 14.85
C ASN A 60 30.15 -32.68 16.07
N SER A 61 30.44 -32.17 17.26
CA SER A 61 29.73 -32.52 18.51
C SER A 61 28.77 -31.44 18.97
N GLY A 62 28.01 -31.73 20.00
CA GLY A 62 27.11 -30.74 20.66
C GLY A 62 27.74 -30.00 21.84
N VAL A 63 29.08 -30.10 22.03
CA VAL A 63 29.81 -29.47 23.15
C VAL A 63 31.15 -28.96 22.67
N VAL A 64 31.77 -28.02 23.39
CA VAL A 64 33.14 -27.57 23.08
C VAL A 64 34.08 -28.75 23.08
N GLN A 65 34.91 -28.87 22.05
CA GLN A 65 35.93 -29.88 21.92
C GLN A 65 37.30 -29.25 22.04
N SER A 66 38.27 -29.97 22.63
CA SER A 66 39.64 -29.48 22.78
C SER A 66 40.61 -30.38 22.04
N ILE A 67 41.61 -29.78 21.41
CA ILE A 67 42.73 -30.49 20.77
C ILE A 67 44.04 -29.90 21.25
N ASN A 68 45.04 -30.75 21.43
CA ASN A 68 46.38 -30.38 21.81
C ASN A 68 47.33 -30.37 20.61
N TYR A 69 48.06 -29.27 20.46
CA TYR A 69 49.13 -29.15 19.49
C TYR A 69 50.48 -29.23 20.21
N LEU A 70 51.39 -30.10 19.73
CA LEU A 70 52.77 -30.10 20.11
C LEU A 70 53.52 -29.04 19.32
N VAL A 71 54.09 -28.08 20.00
CA VAL A 71 54.81 -26.95 19.40
C VAL A 71 56.26 -26.94 19.84
N THR A 72 57.19 -26.99 18.87
CA THR A 72 58.63 -26.87 19.08
C THR A 72 59.12 -25.55 18.54
N ALA A 73 59.83 -24.77 19.36
CA ALA A 73 60.48 -23.52 18.93
C ALA A 73 62.00 -23.75 18.76
N THR A 74 62.54 -23.25 17.63
CA THR A 74 63.99 -23.30 17.34
C THR A 74 64.56 -21.91 17.23
N ALA A 75 65.55 -21.61 18.10
CA ALA A 75 66.19 -20.26 18.14
C ALA A 75 66.95 -20.00 16.83
N SER A 76 66.65 -18.88 16.15
CA SER A 76 67.20 -18.52 14.84
C SER A 76 68.71 -18.29 14.84
N GLY A 77 69.29 -17.89 15.98
CA GLY A 77 70.73 -17.55 16.09
C GLY A 77 71.63 -18.73 16.45
N THR A 78 71.10 -19.75 17.17
CA THR A 78 71.93 -20.86 17.74
C THR A 78 71.47 -22.21 17.24
N GLY A 79 70.27 -22.33 16.64
CA GLY A 79 69.70 -23.61 16.27
C GLY A 79 69.22 -24.49 17.44
N CYS A 80 69.27 -23.96 18.68
CA CYS A 80 68.76 -24.66 19.85
C CYS A 80 67.25 -24.75 19.83
N PHE A 81 66.69 -25.93 20.07
CA PHE A 81 65.23 -26.13 20.11
C PHE A 81 64.71 -26.25 21.55
N SER A 82 63.46 -25.94 21.76
CA SER A 82 62.75 -26.18 23.03
C SER A 82 62.37 -27.67 23.17
N ALA A 83 62.06 -28.08 24.39
CA ALA A 83 61.17 -29.23 24.55
C ALA A 83 59.80 -28.91 23.92
N ASP A 84 59.07 -29.91 23.47
CA ASP A 84 57.71 -29.73 22.96
C ASP A 84 56.84 -29.10 24.04
N GLN A 85 56.12 -28.02 23.67
CA GLN A 85 55.13 -27.36 24.50
C GLN A 85 53.76 -27.65 23.96
N ILE A 86 52.80 -27.85 24.86
CA ILE A 86 51.39 -28.15 24.46
C ILE A 86 50.62 -26.82 24.41
N VAL A 87 50.05 -26.57 23.25
CA VAL A 87 49.03 -25.54 23.06
C VAL A 87 47.67 -26.25 22.93
N THR A 88 46.73 -25.94 23.82
CA THR A 88 45.39 -26.48 23.80
C THR A 88 44.48 -25.48 23.05
N VAL A 89 43.82 -25.94 22.01
CA VAL A 89 42.82 -25.20 21.26
C VAL A 89 41.45 -25.77 21.59
N ASN A 90 40.56 -24.91 22.14
CA ASN A 90 39.16 -25.24 22.40
C ASN A 90 38.35 -24.78 21.18
N VAL A 91 37.62 -25.68 20.57
CA VAL A 91 36.85 -25.43 19.37
C VAL A 91 35.38 -25.30 19.74
N ASN A 92 34.87 -24.09 19.68
CA ASN A 92 33.48 -23.78 19.98
C ASN A 92 32.51 -24.36 18.94
N LEU A 93 31.24 -24.47 19.29
CA LEU A 93 30.15 -24.95 18.43
C LEU A 93 29.80 -23.97 17.34
N VAL A 94 29.23 -24.45 16.25
CA VAL A 94 28.45 -23.63 15.35
C VAL A 94 27.06 -23.44 15.98
N SER A 95 26.76 -22.24 16.43
CA SER A 95 25.45 -21.94 17.02
C SER A 95 24.36 -21.83 15.94
N THR A 96 23.15 -22.16 16.32
CA THR A 96 21.96 -22.03 15.48
C THR A 96 20.92 -21.16 16.15
N MET A 97 20.08 -20.51 15.36
CA MET A 97 18.96 -19.70 15.83
C MET A 97 17.65 -20.19 15.25
N ASN A 98 16.56 -19.84 15.93
CA ASN A 98 15.21 -20.02 15.40
C ASN A 98 14.94 -18.96 14.34
N LEU A 99 14.39 -19.38 13.18
CA LEU A 99 14.04 -18.46 12.11
C LEU A 99 12.88 -17.56 12.58
N PRO A 100 13.02 -16.23 12.58
CA PRO A 100 11.92 -15.31 12.85
C PRO A 100 10.85 -15.42 11.75
N ALA A 101 9.61 -15.06 12.10
CA ALA A 101 8.54 -14.95 11.12
C ALA A 101 8.70 -13.68 10.29
N ASP A 102 8.34 -13.76 9.00
CA ASP A 102 8.22 -12.61 8.14
C ASP A 102 7.12 -11.66 8.65
N GLN A 103 7.28 -10.36 8.37
CA GLN A 103 6.30 -9.33 8.71
C GLN A 103 5.90 -8.54 7.47
N SER A 104 4.63 -8.14 7.43
CA SER A 104 4.12 -7.20 6.44
C SER A 104 3.34 -6.10 7.17
N VAL A 105 3.64 -4.84 6.86
CA VAL A 105 3.00 -3.68 7.50
C VAL A 105 2.63 -2.63 6.46
N CYS A 106 1.65 -1.79 6.79
CA CYS A 106 1.34 -0.63 5.96
C CYS A 106 2.34 0.50 6.22
N MET A 107 2.54 1.36 5.24
CA MET A 107 3.28 2.59 5.44
C MET A 107 2.72 3.36 6.65
N ASN A 108 3.62 3.86 7.49
CA ASN A 108 3.36 4.55 8.76
C ASN A 108 2.80 3.69 9.90
N ASP A 109 2.54 2.40 9.70
CA ASP A 109 2.21 1.49 10.79
C ASP A 109 3.47 0.99 11.51
N MET A 110 3.27 0.51 12.73
CA MET A 110 4.36 -0.07 13.54
C MET A 110 4.53 -1.56 13.20
N THR A 111 5.78 -1.99 13.01
CA THR A 111 6.13 -3.42 13.01
C THR A 111 5.94 -4.00 14.41
N THR A 112 6.01 -5.31 14.54
CA THR A 112 6.10 -5.97 15.84
C THR A 112 7.56 -6.23 16.22
N ASP A 113 7.85 -6.36 17.52
CA ASP A 113 9.18 -6.72 18.00
C ASP A 113 9.60 -8.09 17.44
N VAL A 114 10.85 -8.22 17.01
CA VAL A 114 11.47 -9.49 16.64
C VAL A 114 12.45 -9.87 17.74
N LEU A 115 12.06 -10.87 18.54
CA LEU A 115 12.88 -11.39 19.63
C LEU A 115 13.66 -12.62 19.11
N PHE A 116 14.98 -12.53 19.16
CA PHE A 116 15.83 -13.61 18.69
C PHE A 116 16.05 -14.67 19.77
N SER A 117 16.11 -15.92 19.35
CA SER A 117 16.40 -17.07 20.22
C SER A 117 17.11 -18.16 19.43
N GLY A 118 17.74 -19.10 20.12
CA GLY A 118 18.46 -20.16 19.44
C GLY A 118 18.89 -21.30 20.35
N SER A 119 19.96 -22.02 19.95
CA SER A 119 20.44 -23.26 20.60
C SER A 119 21.01 -23.06 22.00
N ASP A 120 21.40 -21.84 22.37
CA ASP A 120 22.01 -21.51 23.66
C ASP A 120 21.43 -20.18 24.18
N PRO A 121 21.14 -20.07 25.50
CA PRO A 121 20.62 -18.85 26.10
C PRO A 121 21.64 -17.69 26.20
N LEU A 122 22.93 -17.98 25.97
CA LEU A 122 24.01 -16.96 25.97
C LEU A 122 24.29 -16.40 24.58
N LEU A 123 23.51 -16.79 23.57
CA LEU A 123 23.64 -16.26 22.23
C LEU A 123 23.43 -14.74 22.21
N THR A 124 24.31 -14.07 21.51
CA THR A 124 24.11 -12.69 21.04
C THR A 124 23.81 -12.71 19.55
N PHE A 125 23.24 -11.66 19.03
CA PHE A 125 22.80 -11.59 17.64
C PHE A 125 23.28 -10.31 16.99
N GLU A 126 23.80 -10.42 15.79
CA GLU A 126 24.06 -9.30 14.89
C GLU A 126 23.20 -9.44 13.65
N TRP A 127 22.71 -8.35 13.11
CA TRP A 127 21.89 -8.37 11.92
C TRP A 127 22.24 -7.29 10.93
N THR A 128 21.95 -7.57 9.67
CA THR A 128 22.07 -6.61 8.56
C THR A 128 20.75 -6.54 7.80
N ASN A 129 20.47 -5.37 7.28
CA ASN A 129 19.29 -5.03 6.49
C ASN A 129 19.73 -4.51 5.13
N ASP A 130 19.29 -5.16 4.04
CA ASP A 130 19.66 -4.80 2.67
C ASP A 130 18.85 -3.60 2.13
N ASN A 131 17.76 -3.20 2.82
CA ASN A 131 16.91 -2.07 2.42
C ASN A 131 16.55 -1.15 3.61
N PRO A 132 17.46 -0.25 4.04
CA PRO A 132 17.19 0.66 5.16
C PRO A 132 16.06 1.66 4.91
N SER A 133 15.58 1.80 3.68
CA SER A 133 14.48 2.72 3.34
C SER A 133 13.15 2.35 3.99
N ILE A 134 13.01 1.11 4.49
CA ILE A 134 11.83 0.66 5.24
C ILE A 134 11.71 1.26 6.65
N GLY A 135 12.70 2.04 7.12
CA GLY A 135 12.72 2.64 8.46
C GLY A 135 13.57 1.90 9.48
N LEU A 136 14.15 0.72 9.14
CA LEU A 136 15.08 -0.04 9.96
C LEU A 136 16.53 0.29 9.55
N PRO A 137 17.49 0.57 10.45
CA PRO A 137 18.89 0.78 10.09
C PRO A 137 19.50 -0.36 9.27
N ALA A 138 20.63 -0.08 8.56
CA ALA A 138 21.31 -1.07 7.73
C ALA A 138 21.92 -2.23 8.53
N SER A 139 22.16 -2.07 9.84
CA SER A 139 22.66 -3.11 10.72
C SER A 139 22.38 -2.78 12.19
N GLY A 140 22.45 -3.79 13.04
CA GLY A 140 22.30 -3.65 14.47
C GLY A 140 22.70 -4.92 15.22
N ALA A 141 22.52 -4.89 16.54
CA ALA A 141 22.78 -6.01 17.44
C ALA A 141 21.63 -6.19 18.43
N GLY A 142 21.41 -7.44 18.87
CA GLY A 142 20.28 -7.82 19.73
C GLY A 142 18.95 -7.82 18.97
N ASP A 143 17.85 -7.84 19.71
CA ASP A 143 16.49 -7.89 19.17
C ASP A 143 16.17 -6.64 18.32
N ILE A 144 15.27 -6.81 17.37
CA ILE A 144 14.74 -5.69 16.60
C ILE A 144 13.43 -5.25 17.26
N LEU A 145 13.47 -4.07 17.89
CA LEU A 145 12.27 -3.47 18.46
C LEU A 145 11.36 -2.93 17.35
N SER A 146 10.08 -2.83 17.64
CA SER A 146 9.09 -2.27 16.71
C SER A 146 9.49 -0.88 16.23
N PHE A 147 9.35 -0.65 14.94
CA PHE A 147 9.65 0.62 14.29
C PHE A 147 8.53 0.97 13.30
N THR A 148 8.45 2.25 12.93
CA THR A 148 7.48 2.69 11.91
C THR A 148 7.93 2.26 10.53
N GLY A 149 7.10 1.50 9.81
CA GLY A 149 7.35 1.12 8.43
C GLY A 149 7.31 2.32 7.49
N LEU A 150 8.37 2.55 6.73
CA LEU A 150 8.48 3.65 5.77
C LEU A 150 8.48 3.11 4.35
N ASN A 151 7.70 3.74 3.48
CA ASN A 151 7.70 3.46 2.04
C ASN A 151 7.37 4.73 1.26
N ALA A 152 8.37 5.41 0.74
CA ALA A 152 8.20 6.64 -0.06
C ALA A 152 7.96 6.36 -1.55
N THR A 153 7.73 5.10 -1.93
CA THR A 153 7.54 4.67 -3.33
C THR A 153 6.10 4.21 -3.57
N ALA A 154 5.74 4.00 -4.82
CA ALA A 154 4.43 3.47 -5.20
C ALA A 154 4.37 1.92 -5.25
N VAL A 155 5.47 1.23 -4.86
CA VAL A 155 5.55 -0.23 -4.88
C VAL A 155 5.98 -0.77 -3.53
N ASN A 156 5.68 -2.03 -3.25
CA ASN A 156 6.10 -2.69 -2.01
C ASN A 156 7.61 -2.58 -1.82
N GLN A 157 8.02 -2.22 -0.62
CA GLN A 157 9.42 -2.22 -0.21
C GLN A 157 9.69 -3.48 0.61
N ILE A 158 10.61 -4.30 0.13
CA ILE A 158 11.02 -5.55 0.78
C ILE A 158 12.43 -5.36 1.32
N ALA A 159 12.64 -5.77 2.56
CA ALA A 159 13.94 -5.83 3.21
C ALA A 159 14.23 -7.26 3.64
N ASN A 160 15.39 -7.80 3.22
CA ASN A 160 15.92 -9.05 3.71
C ASN A 160 16.80 -8.78 4.92
N ILE A 161 16.40 -9.28 6.06
CA ILE A 161 17.13 -9.15 7.33
C ILE A 161 17.92 -10.42 7.54
N THR A 162 19.26 -10.33 7.43
CA THR A 162 20.17 -11.43 7.71
C THR A 162 20.62 -11.34 9.16
N VAL A 163 20.34 -12.36 9.95
CA VAL A 163 20.70 -12.43 11.38
C VAL A 163 21.74 -13.52 11.58
N THR A 164 22.83 -13.18 12.26
CA THR A 164 23.91 -14.10 12.61
C THR A 164 23.92 -14.28 14.13
N PRO A 165 23.68 -15.48 14.65
CA PRO A 165 23.88 -15.77 16.08
C PRO A 165 25.37 -15.88 16.38
N LEU A 166 25.79 -15.38 17.54
CA LEU A 166 27.16 -15.47 18.03
C LEU A 166 27.18 -16.11 19.41
N LEU A 167 28.07 -17.10 19.62
CA LEU A 167 28.37 -17.69 20.91
C LEU A 167 29.84 -17.47 21.22
N ASP A 168 30.13 -16.77 22.31
CA ASP A 168 31.51 -16.41 22.69
C ASP A 168 32.33 -15.79 21.54
N GLY A 169 31.68 -14.97 20.71
CA GLY A 169 32.27 -14.31 19.55
C GLY A 169 32.37 -15.20 18.30
N CYS A 170 31.99 -16.47 18.38
CA CYS A 170 31.97 -17.40 17.24
C CYS A 170 30.64 -17.24 16.47
N PRO A 171 30.71 -16.93 15.17
CA PRO A 171 29.52 -16.83 14.36
C PRO A 171 28.88 -18.18 14.08
N GLY A 172 27.60 -18.29 14.24
CA GLY A 172 26.80 -19.46 13.88
C GLY A 172 26.21 -19.35 12.46
N THR A 173 25.23 -20.21 12.18
CA THR A 173 24.57 -20.23 10.87
C THR A 173 23.59 -19.05 10.74
N PRO A 174 23.81 -18.12 9.80
CA PRO A 174 22.90 -17.02 9.57
C PRO A 174 21.51 -17.50 9.10
N GLN A 175 20.46 -16.75 9.48
CA GLN A 175 19.11 -16.93 9.00
C GLN A 175 18.61 -15.63 8.36
N VAL A 176 17.68 -15.75 7.42
CA VAL A 176 17.09 -14.58 6.71
C VAL A 176 15.59 -14.62 6.88
N PHE A 177 15.00 -13.50 7.24
CA PHE A 177 13.55 -13.26 7.21
C PHE A 177 13.26 -11.94 6.50
N ILE A 178 11.99 -11.69 6.17
CA ILE A 178 11.57 -10.56 5.36
C ILE A 178 10.70 -9.61 6.19
N ILE A 179 10.93 -8.31 5.98
CA ILE A 179 9.99 -7.26 6.39
C ILE A 179 9.55 -6.54 5.12
N GLU A 180 8.24 -6.56 4.86
CA GLU A 180 7.62 -5.90 3.71
C GLU A 180 6.80 -4.70 4.17
N VAL A 181 6.98 -3.55 3.52
CA VAL A 181 6.21 -2.34 3.79
C VAL A 181 5.42 -1.96 2.55
N TYR A 182 4.09 -2.04 2.66
CA TYR A 182 3.18 -1.65 1.58
C TYR A 182 3.15 -0.13 1.40
N PRO A 183 3.03 0.38 0.16
CA PRO A 183 2.90 1.81 -0.09
C PRO A 183 1.55 2.34 0.38
N ASN A 184 1.45 3.67 0.50
CA ASN A 184 0.16 4.34 0.58
C ASN A 184 -0.50 4.29 -0.80
N SER A 185 -1.64 3.62 -0.91
CA SER A 185 -2.39 3.56 -2.16
C SER A 185 -3.18 4.86 -2.38
N THR A 186 -3.29 5.27 -3.64
CA THR A 186 -4.07 6.45 -4.03
C THR A 186 -5.15 6.07 -5.02
N VAL A 187 -6.23 6.84 -5.04
CA VAL A 187 -7.26 6.80 -6.09
C VAL A 187 -7.13 8.08 -6.92
N ASP A 188 -7.31 7.95 -8.24
CA ASP A 188 -7.39 9.11 -9.13
C ASP A 188 -8.66 9.89 -8.80
N ASP A 189 -8.58 11.23 -8.80
CA ASP A 189 -9.69 12.13 -8.43
C ASP A 189 -10.92 11.89 -9.33
N PRO A 190 -12.03 11.35 -8.80
CA PRO A 190 -13.23 11.10 -9.58
C PRO A 190 -13.95 12.41 -9.92
N LEU A 191 -14.52 12.48 -11.11
CA LEU A 191 -15.23 13.68 -11.55
C LEU A 191 -16.63 13.78 -10.92
N ASP A 192 -17.03 14.99 -10.57
CA ASP A 192 -18.40 15.31 -10.18
C ASP A 192 -19.40 14.94 -11.28
N GLN A 193 -20.59 14.53 -10.88
CA GLN A 193 -21.69 14.23 -11.78
C GLN A 193 -22.89 15.13 -11.51
N ILE A 194 -23.58 15.49 -12.59
CA ILE A 194 -24.90 16.15 -12.53
C ILE A 194 -25.88 15.22 -13.26
N ALA A 195 -26.95 14.86 -12.58
CA ALA A 195 -28.01 14.04 -13.12
C ALA A 195 -29.39 14.70 -12.93
N CYS A 196 -30.38 14.26 -13.70
CA CYS A 196 -31.77 14.65 -13.52
C CYS A 196 -32.53 13.59 -12.74
N ASP A 197 -33.52 13.99 -11.96
CA ASP A 197 -34.45 13.06 -11.32
C ASP A 197 -35.06 12.08 -12.33
N GLY A 198 -35.07 10.79 -11.97
CA GLY A 198 -35.60 9.70 -12.82
C GLY A 198 -34.65 9.25 -13.94
N VAL A 199 -33.49 9.86 -14.15
CA VAL A 199 -32.53 9.53 -15.22
C VAL A 199 -31.38 8.68 -14.67
N LEU A 200 -30.83 7.78 -15.52
CA LEU A 200 -29.65 7.01 -15.18
C LEU A 200 -28.39 7.91 -15.12
N THR A 201 -27.62 7.74 -14.07
CA THR A 201 -26.28 8.35 -13.94
C THR A 201 -25.29 7.64 -14.87
N THR A 202 -24.06 8.16 -14.95
CA THR A 202 -22.95 7.44 -15.59
C THR A 202 -22.21 6.57 -14.56
N ASN A 203 -21.54 5.51 -15.03
CA ASN A 203 -20.67 4.72 -14.17
C ASN A 203 -19.50 5.58 -13.68
N VAL A 204 -19.08 5.37 -12.41
CA VAL A 204 -17.81 5.86 -11.90
C VAL A 204 -16.86 4.67 -11.81
N VAL A 205 -15.82 4.69 -12.62
CA VAL A 205 -14.75 3.67 -12.60
C VAL A 205 -13.59 4.24 -11.80
N PHE A 206 -13.19 3.54 -10.76
CA PHE A 206 -12.06 3.97 -9.94
C PHE A 206 -10.74 3.41 -10.50
N THR A 207 -9.75 4.28 -10.60
CA THR A 207 -8.38 3.96 -10.97
C THR A 207 -7.44 4.56 -9.93
N GLY A 208 -6.19 4.09 -9.87
CA GLY A 208 -5.24 4.58 -8.87
C GLY A 208 -3.82 4.07 -9.11
N SER A 209 -2.97 4.19 -8.10
CA SER A 209 -1.53 3.98 -8.19
C SER A 209 -1.09 2.54 -8.53
N ASP A 210 -1.93 1.53 -8.29
CA ASP A 210 -1.60 0.11 -8.50
C ASP A 210 -2.81 -0.68 -9.00
N PRO A 211 -2.66 -1.61 -9.97
CA PRO A 211 -3.77 -2.41 -10.50
C PRO A 211 -4.38 -3.40 -9.50
N GLY A 212 -3.71 -3.68 -8.37
CA GLY A 212 -4.22 -4.55 -7.30
C GLY A 212 -5.07 -3.83 -6.25
N ILE A 213 -5.28 -2.52 -6.37
CA ILE A 213 -6.07 -1.74 -5.43
C ILE A 213 -7.54 -2.17 -5.48
N THR A 214 -8.12 -2.33 -4.31
CA THR A 214 -9.56 -2.45 -4.11
C THR A 214 -10.12 -1.13 -3.58
N TYR A 215 -11.37 -0.83 -3.90
CA TYR A 215 -12.00 0.42 -3.52
C TYR A 215 -13.23 0.14 -2.66
N THR A 216 -13.39 0.93 -1.60
CA THR A 216 -14.63 1.03 -0.84
C THR A 216 -15.09 2.47 -0.85
N TRP A 217 -16.40 2.70 -0.86
CA TRP A 217 -16.92 4.06 -0.87
C TRP A 217 -18.08 4.22 0.11
N SER A 218 -18.25 5.44 0.58
CA SER A 218 -19.39 5.87 1.38
C SER A 218 -20.07 7.06 0.74
N ASN A 219 -21.39 7.10 0.85
CA ASN A 219 -22.25 8.17 0.36
C ASN A 219 -22.96 8.81 1.55
N ASN A 220 -22.84 10.12 1.70
CA ASN A 220 -23.44 10.86 2.80
C ASN A 220 -24.96 11.11 2.66
N ASN A 221 -25.51 10.83 1.47
CA ASN A 221 -26.91 11.12 1.17
C ASN A 221 -27.56 10.08 0.21
N ALA A 222 -28.08 9.01 0.77
CA ALA A 222 -28.74 7.96 -0.03
C ALA A 222 -30.06 8.38 -0.70
N SER A 223 -30.60 9.56 -0.40
CA SER A 223 -31.84 10.02 -1.04
C SER A 223 -31.70 10.27 -2.54
N ILE A 224 -30.45 10.34 -3.05
CA ILE A 224 -30.19 10.46 -4.49
C ILE A 224 -30.37 9.17 -5.28
N GLY A 225 -30.71 8.04 -4.61
CA GLY A 225 -30.86 6.73 -5.24
C GLY A 225 -29.61 5.83 -5.19
N LEU A 226 -28.47 6.33 -4.70
CA LEU A 226 -27.24 5.57 -4.46
C LEU A 226 -27.23 5.06 -3.01
N ALA A 227 -26.80 3.80 -2.80
CA ALA A 227 -26.63 3.23 -1.45
C ALA A 227 -25.68 4.07 -0.58
N ASN A 228 -25.78 3.91 0.76
CA ASN A 228 -24.91 4.63 1.71
C ASN A 228 -23.43 4.21 1.62
N ASN A 229 -23.13 3.03 1.11
CA ASN A 229 -21.77 2.52 0.94
C ASN A 229 -21.75 1.39 -0.11
N GLY A 230 -20.55 1.07 -0.58
CA GLY A 230 -20.31 -0.05 -1.49
C GLY A 230 -18.84 -0.34 -1.68
N ALA A 231 -18.55 -1.27 -2.57
CA ALA A 231 -17.21 -1.68 -2.95
C ALA A 231 -17.07 -1.79 -4.48
N GLY A 232 -15.87 -1.53 -4.98
CA GLY A 232 -15.60 -1.46 -6.42
C GLY A 232 -16.24 -0.22 -7.05
N ASP A 233 -16.39 -0.26 -8.37
CA ASP A 233 -16.96 0.83 -9.17
C ASP A 233 -18.42 1.12 -8.79
N ILE A 234 -18.83 2.37 -8.99
CA ILE A 234 -20.25 2.74 -8.87
C ILE A 234 -20.89 2.57 -10.24
N LEU A 235 -21.76 1.58 -10.34
CA LEU A 235 -22.55 1.37 -11.57
C LEU A 235 -23.62 2.44 -11.70
N ALA A 236 -24.04 2.70 -12.95
CA ALA A 236 -25.14 3.61 -13.23
C ALA A 236 -26.38 3.23 -12.41
N PHE A 237 -26.98 4.20 -11.76
CA PHE A 237 -28.22 4.05 -10.99
C PHE A 237 -29.23 5.11 -11.42
N THR A 238 -30.51 4.89 -11.16
CA THR A 238 -31.52 5.90 -11.39
C THR A 238 -31.42 6.98 -10.32
N ALA A 239 -31.07 8.18 -10.72
CA ALA A 239 -31.00 9.35 -9.83
C ALA A 239 -32.39 9.68 -9.27
N GLN A 240 -32.48 10.06 -8.01
CA GLN A 240 -33.72 10.41 -7.33
C GLN A 240 -33.60 11.77 -6.65
N ASN A 241 -34.62 12.61 -6.86
CA ASN A 241 -34.77 13.87 -6.17
C ASN A 241 -36.25 14.19 -5.99
N THR A 242 -36.80 13.90 -4.83
CA THR A 242 -38.21 14.19 -4.50
C THR A 242 -38.45 15.64 -4.00
N SER A 243 -37.40 16.46 -4.01
CA SER A 243 -37.47 17.85 -3.61
C SER A 243 -37.59 18.81 -4.81
N ASN A 244 -37.90 20.07 -4.55
CA ASN A 244 -37.95 21.10 -5.60
C ASN A 244 -36.62 21.86 -5.77
N ASN A 245 -35.54 21.40 -5.10
CA ASN A 245 -34.22 22.00 -5.19
C ASN A 245 -33.19 20.90 -5.54
N PRO A 246 -32.04 21.25 -6.13
CA PRO A 246 -30.95 20.30 -6.32
C PRO A 246 -30.55 19.62 -5.00
N VAL A 247 -30.34 18.32 -5.06
CA VAL A 247 -29.84 17.51 -3.92
C VAL A 247 -28.44 17.04 -4.24
N THR A 248 -27.50 17.31 -3.35
CA THR A 248 -26.10 16.90 -3.48
C THR A 248 -25.83 15.75 -2.53
N ALA A 249 -25.10 14.78 -3.03
CA ALA A 249 -24.45 13.73 -2.24
C ALA A 249 -22.95 13.75 -2.47
N THR A 250 -22.19 13.81 -1.40
CA THR A 250 -20.73 13.65 -1.45
C THR A 250 -20.39 12.17 -1.24
N VAL A 251 -19.70 11.61 -2.20
CA VAL A 251 -19.18 10.23 -2.17
C VAL A 251 -17.70 10.29 -1.84
N THR A 252 -17.30 9.58 -0.78
CA THR A 252 -15.90 9.44 -0.39
C THR A 252 -15.46 8.03 -0.72
N VAL A 253 -14.42 7.88 -1.55
CA VAL A 253 -13.81 6.61 -1.95
C VAL A 253 -12.48 6.43 -1.24
N THR A 254 -12.25 5.23 -0.69
CA THR A 254 -11.01 4.86 -0.02
C THR A 254 -10.38 3.69 -0.77
N PRO A 255 -9.18 3.87 -1.32
CA PRO A 255 -8.41 2.77 -1.92
C PRO A 255 -7.80 1.89 -0.83
N SER A 256 -7.55 0.62 -1.11
CA SER A 256 -6.85 -0.30 -0.20
C SER A 256 -6.03 -1.31 -0.99
N LEU A 257 -4.76 -1.49 -0.63
CA LEU A 257 -3.86 -2.50 -1.18
C LEU A 257 -3.44 -3.44 -0.05
N ASN A 258 -3.67 -4.76 -0.22
CA ASN A 258 -3.32 -5.78 0.78
C ASN A 258 -3.84 -5.46 2.21
N SER A 259 -5.05 -4.92 2.31
CA SER A 259 -5.68 -4.45 3.55
C SER A 259 -5.06 -3.16 4.13
N CYS A 260 -4.13 -2.53 3.44
CA CYS A 260 -3.60 -1.21 3.80
C CYS A 260 -4.48 -0.12 3.17
N PRO A 261 -5.23 0.65 3.97
CA PRO A 261 -6.01 1.75 3.43
C PRO A 261 -5.07 2.87 2.96
N GLY A 262 -5.43 3.47 1.84
CA GLY A 262 -4.74 4.64 1.29
C GLY A 262 -5.51 5.94 1.52
N ASP A 263 -5.08 7.02 0.85
CA ASP A 263 -5.70 8.33 0.94
C ASP A 263 -7.06 8.32 0.23
N ALA A 264 -8.08 8.80 0.95
CA ALA A 264 -9.44 8.88 0.43
C ALA A 264 -9.64 10.16 -0.39
N GLU A 265 -10.39 10.05 -1.50
CA GLU A 265 -10.85 11.17 -2.31
C GLU A 265 -12.37 11.28 -2.27
N SER A 266 -12.88 12.48 -2.59
CA SER A 266 -14.31 12.73 -2.55
C SER A 266 -14.77 13.52 -3.78
N PHE A 267 -15.94 13.17 -4.30
CA PHE A 267 -16.60 13.86 -5.41
C PHE A 267 -18.09 14.01 -5.14
N ASP A 268 -18.73 14.93 -5.86
CA ASP A 268 -20.15 15.22 -5.67
C ASP A 268 -21.01 14.65 -6.81
N ILE A 269 -22.18 14.12 -6.43
CA ILE A 269 -23.25 13.78 -7.34
C ILE A 269 -24.43 14.72 -7.03
N ILE A 270 -24.75 15.59 -7.99
CA ILE A 270 -25.83 16.56 -7.88
C ILE A 270 -27.01 16.05 -8.69
N VAL A 271 -28.16 15.87 -8.04
CA VAL A 271 -29.41 15.50 -8.73
C VAL A 271 -30.34 16.71 -8.78
N ASN A 272 -30.52 17.23 -9.99
CA ASN A 272 -31.48 18.28 -10.25
C ASN A 272 -32.92 17.76 -10.24
N PRO A 273 -33.89 18.52 -9.71
CA PRO A 273 -35.29 18.13 -9.78
C PRO A 273 -35.83 18.19 -11.22
N SER A 274 -36.82 17.36 -11.52
CA SER A 274 -37.64 17.45 -12.73
C SER A 274 -38.77 18.47 -12.46
N PRO A 275 -38.81 19.63 -13.13
CA PRO A 275 -39.82 20.63 -12.83
C PRO A 275 -41.21 20.18 -13.32
N GLU A 276 -42.19 20.23 -12.41
CA GLU A 276 -43.59 20.02 -12.74
C GLU A 276 -44.31 21.39 -12.85
N MET A 277 -45.16 21.55 -13.83
CA MET A 277 -45.89 22.79 -14.02
C MET A 277 -47.39 22.62 -13.90
N VAL A 278 -48.06 23.73 -13.56
CA VAL A 278 -49.52 23.81 -13.55
C VAL A 278 -50.02 23.94 -15.00
N VAL A 279 -50.99 23.14 -15.37
CA VAL A 279 -51.60 23.19 -16.71
C VAL A 279 -52.29 24.54 -16.90
N PRO A 280 -51.92 25.35 -17.92
CA PRO A 280 -52.61 26.57 -18.24
C PRO A 280 -54.07 26.32 -18.63
N VAL A 281 -54.93 27.33 -18.45
CA VAL A 281 -56.34 27.26 -18.81
C VAL A 281 -56.48 27.48 -20.31
N ASP A 282 -57.33 26.65 -20.97
CA ASP A 282 -57.66 26.82 -22.36
C ASP A 282 -58.33 28.17 -22.59
N GLN A 283 -58.12 28.75 -23.78
CA GLN A 283 -58.72 30.03 -24.17
C GLN A 283 -59.59 29.82 -25.42
N THR A 284 -60.78 30.41 -25.40
CA THR A 284 -61.65 30.47 -26.58
C THR A 284 -61.94 31.94 -26.89
N ILE A 285 -61.48 32.41 -28.06
CA ILE A 285 -61.47 33.83 -28.42
C ILE A 285 -62.02 33.99 -29.81
N CYS A 286 -62.80 35.12 -30.00
CA CYS A 286 -63.26 35.48 -31.35
C CYS A 286 -62.09 36.02 -32.18
N VAL A 287 -62.07 35.73 -33.46
CA VAL A 287 -61.06 36.23 -34.41
C VAL A 287 -60.93 37.79 -34.30
N THR A 288 -59.70 38.29 -34.43
CA THR A 288 -59.26 39.68 -34.25
C THR A 288 -59.33 40.26 -32.83
N ASN A 289 -59.72 39.43 -31.83
CA ASN A 289 -59.61 39.84 -30.42
C ASN A 289 -58.23 39.31 -29.89
N ASN A 290 -57.82 39.90 -28.75
CA ASN A 290 -56.61 39.50 -28.10
C ASN A 290 -56.83 38.33 -27.14
N THR A 291 -55.87 37.41 -27.07
CA THR A 291 -55.75 36.41 -26.00
C THR A 291 -55.39 37.09 -24.66
N THR A 292 -55.52 36.42 -23.57
CA THR A 292 -54.87 36.80 -22.30
C THR A 292 -53.47 36.24 -22.21
N ASP A 293 -52.60 36.87 -21.43
CA ASP A 293 -51.26 36.34 -21.15
C ASP A 293 -51.36 34.97 -20.52
N VAL A 294 -50.50 34.05 -20.96
CA VAL A 294 -50.28 32.75 -20.32
C VAL A 294 -48.94 32.79 -19.59
N ILE A 295 -49.03 32.92 -18.28
CA ILE A 295 -47.85 32.94 -17.41
C ILE A 295 -47.60 31.54 -16.92
N PHE A 296 -46.42 31.02 -17.23
CA PHE A 296 -46.00 29.64 -16.82
C PHE A 296 -45.45 29.67 -15.40
N ALA A 297 -45.80 28.66 -14.64
CA ALA A 297 -45.29 28.45 -13.29
C ALA A 297 -45.01 26.99 -13.02
N SER A 298 -43.93 26.68 -12.29
CA SER A 298 -43.56 25.36 -11.86
C SER A 298 -43.25 25.29 -10.36
N ASN A 299 -43.20 24.09 -9.83
CA ASN A 299 -42.78 23.82 -8.45
C ASN A 299 -41.30 24.09 -8.19
N VAL A 300 -40.47 24.16 -9.26
CA VAL A 300 -39.02 24.42 -9.20
C VAL A 300 -38.76 25.89 -9.54
N ALA A 301 -38.21 26.62 -8.56
CA ALA A 301 -37.88 28.04 -8.74
C ALA A 301 -36.75 28.20 -9.78
N GLY A 302 -36.92 29.13 -10.73
CA GLY A 302 -35.96 29.36 -11.80
C GLY A 302 -36.06 28.40 -13.00
N ALA A 303 -37.10 27.58 -13.06
CA ALA A 303 -37.41 26.83 -14.27
C ALA A 303 -37.64 27.74 -15.45
N THR A 304 -37.20 27.33 -16.61
CA THR A 304 -37.43 27.93 -17.91
C THR A 304 -38.44 27.11 -18.69
N TYR A 305 -39.08 27.71 -19.71
CA TYR A 305 -40.11 27.04 -20.47
C TYR A 305 -39.83 27.19 -21.95
N SER A 306 -40.01 26.12 -22.70
CA SER A 306 -40.08 26.11 -24.15
C SER A 306 -41.44 25.60 -24.60
N TRP A 307 -41.98 26.14 -25.68
CA TRP A 307 -43.28 25.69 -26.19
C TRP A 307 -43.30 25.54 -27.70
N VAL A 308 -44.17 24.65 -28.14
CA VAL A 308 -44.45 24.37 -29.54
C VAL A 308 -45.96 24.54 -29.77
N ASN A 309 -46.28 25.24 -30.84
CA ASN A 309 -47.64 25.44 -31.32
C ASN A 309 -47.87 24.66 -32.62
N ASP A 310 -48.83 23.74 -32.63
CA ASP A 310 -49.11 22.89 -33.79
C ASP A 310 -49.88 23.61 -34.91
N ASN A 311 -50.44 24.77 -34.60
CA ASN A 311 -51.24 25.56 -35.57
C ASN A 311 -50.88 27.05 -35.51
N PRO A 312 -49.80 27.51 -36.18
CA PRO A 312 -49.42 28.93 -36.19
C PRO A 312 -50.41 29.87 -36.87
N SER A 313 -51.42 29.34 -37.61
CA SER A 313 -52.46 30.12 -38.30
C SER A 313 -53.33 30.95 -37.36
N ILE A 314 -53.33 30.57 -36.04
CA ILE A 314 -54.07 31.34 -35.04
C ILE A 314 -53.43 32.70 -34.70
N GLY A 315 -52.24 33.01 -35.23
CA GLY A 315 -51.49 34.26 -34.98
C GLY A 315 -50.39 34.15 -33.99
N LEU A 316 -50.13 32.98 -33.36
CA LEU A 316 -49.01 32.69 -32.49
C LEU A 316 -47.92 31.96 -33.27
N GLY A 317 -46.65 32.30 -33.08
CA GLY A 317 -45.54 31.59 -33.71
C GLY A 317 -45.53 30.07 -33.46
N ALA A 318 -44.84 29.28 -34.31
CA ALA A 318 -44.79 27.83 -34.19
C ALA A 318 -44.03 27.37 -32.94
N THR A 319 -43.09 28.16 -32.41
CA THR A 319 -42.28 27.85 -31.21
C THR A 319 -41.95 29.13 -30.46
N GLY A 320 -41.68 29.02 -29.17
CA GLY A 320 -41.17 30.12 -28.36
C GLY A 320 -40.64 29.67 -27.02
N ASN A 321 -40.13 30.62 -26.25
CA ASN A 321 -39.61 30.42 -24.91
C ASN A 321 -40.24 31.41 -23.92
N GLY A 322 -40.37 31.02 -22.67
CA GLY A 322 -40.99 31.80 -21.61
C GLY A 322 -42.50 31.95 -21.81
N ASP A 323 -43.10 32.90 -21.15
CA ASP A 323 -44.53 33.14 -21.15
C ASP A 323 -45.07 33.52 -22.56
N ILE A 324 -46.33 33.19 -22.81
CA ILE A 324 -47.02 33.61 -24.03
C ILE A 324 -47.78 34.90 -23.71
N LEU A 325 -47.24 36.01 -24.22
CA LEU A 325 -47.94 37.29 -24.09
C LEU A 325 -49.16 37.36 -24.98
N SER A 326 -50.11 38.17 -24.60
CA SER A 326 -51.34 38.44 -25.35
C SER A 326 -51.03 38.80 -26.81
N PHE A 327 -51.68 38.12 -27.73
CA PHE A 327 -51.56 38.34 -29.16
C PHE A 327 -52.97 38.45 -29.81
N THR A 328 -53.05 39.09 -30.97
CA THR A 328 -54.33 39.21 -31.74
C THR A 328 -54.54 37.89 -32.51
N THR A 329 -55.68 37.26 -32.28
CA THR A 329 -56.02 36.00 -32.93
C THR A 329 -56.31 36.16 -34.42
N GLN A 330 -55.94 35.18 -35.22
CA GLN A 330 -56.18 35.08 -36.65
C GLN A 330 -56.91 33.77 -36.95
N ASN A 331 -57.86 33.84 -37.91
CA ASN A 331 -58.52 32.64 -38.41
C ASN A 331 -59.01 32.93 -39.85
N SER A 332 -58.49 32.24 -40.83
CA SER A 332 -58.80 32.39 -42.23
C SER A 332 -59.78 31.31 -42.75
N THR A 333 -60.20 30.38 -41.90
CA THR A 333 -61.00 29.20 -42.31
C THR A 333 -62.50 29.48 -42.28
N GLY A 334 -62.94 30.44 -41.51
CA GLY A 334 -64.38 30.73 -41.29
C GLY A 334 -65.07 29.68 -40.37
N LEU A 335 -64.34 28.67 -39.89
CA LEU A 335 -64.77 27.69 -38.91
C LEU A 335 -63.91 27.84 -37.64
N MET A 336 -64.33 27.16 -36.56
CA MET A 336 -63.49 27.15 -35.34
C MET A 336 -62.14 26.54 -35.68
N ASP A 337 -61.07 27.25 -35.34
CA ASP A 337 -59.69 26.81 -35.53
C ASP A 337 -59.04 26.66 -34.14
N THR A 338 -58.27 25.61 -33.93
CA THR A 338 -57.71 25.29 -32.62
C THR A 338 -56.22 25.00 -32.74
N ALA A 339 -55.45 25.56 -31.84
CA ALA A 339 -54.05 25.24 -31.68
C ALA A 339 -53.78 24.55 -30.35
N ASN A 340 -53.00 23.45 -30.39
CA ASN A 340 -52.49 22.82 -29.19
C ASN A 340 -51.10 23.36 -28.92
N ILE A 341 -50.95 23.95 -27.77
CA ILE A 341 -49.65 24.49 -27.30
C ILE A 341 -49.08 23.46 -26.34
N THR A 342 -47.97 22.85 -26.71
CA THR A 342 -47.22 21.91 -25.84
C THR A 342 -46.06 22.65 -25.22
N VAL A 343 -45.99 22.67 -23.87
CA VAL A 343 -44.98 23.36 -23.08
C VAL A 343 -44.13 22.36 -22.33
N THR A 344 -42.82 22.53 -22.38
CA THR A 344 -41.86 21.72 -21.66
C THR A 344 -41.08 22.61 -20.68
N PRO A 345 -41.21 22.41 -19.38
CA PRO A 345 -40.39 23.09 -18.39
C PRO A 345 -39.00 22.47 -18.33
N ASN A 346 -37.96 23.27 -18.08
CA ASN A 346 -36.58 22.85 -17.93
C ASN A 346 -35.93 23.53 -16.75
N TYR A 347 -35.13 22.78 -15.98
CA TYR A 347 -34.27 23.33 -14.92
C TYR A 347 -32.88 22.74 -15.04
N ASN A 348 -31.84 23.58 -15.29
CA ASN A 348 -30.45 23.18 -15.44
C ASN A 348 -30.23 21.98 -16.38
N GLY A 349 -30.96 21.96 -17.51
CA GLY A 349 -30.87 20.88 -18.49
C GLY A 349 -31.77 19.68 -18.21
N CYS A 350 -32.54 19.71 -17.11
CA CYS A 350 -33.49 18.66 -16.75
C CYS A 350 -34.89 19.06 -17.21
N ASP A 351 -35.45 18.33 -18.19
CA ASP A 351 -36.81 18.55 -18.66
C ASP A 351 -37.81 17.91 -17.69
N GLY A 352 -38.86 18.64 -17.41
CA GLY A 352 -40.03 18.11 -16.76
C GLY A 352 -41.05 17.55 -17.77
N PRO A 353 -42.15 16.95 -17.26
CA PRO A 353 -43.23 16.47 -18.11
C PRO A 353 -43.79 17.59 -18.97
N SER A 354 -43.88 17.37 -20.28
CA SER A 354 -44.57 18.32 -21.19
C SER A 354 -46.08 18.26 -20.95
N ILE A 355 -46.68 19.40 -20.96
CA ILE A 355 -48.15 19.55 -20.84
C ILE A 355 -48.71 20.31 -22.05
N SER A 356 -49.98 20.16 -22.33
CA SER A 356 -50.61 20.87 -23.43
C SER A 356 -51.89 21.56 -22.97
N PHE A 357 -52.20 22.71 -23.60
CA PHE A 357 -53.43 23.43 -23.48
C PHE A 357 -53.89 23.98 -24.86
N GLN A 358 -55.08 24.49 -24.99
CA GLN A 358 -55.66 24.92 -26.26
C GLN A 358 -55.93 26.42 -26.32
N ILE A 359 -55.71 26.96 -27.49
CA ILE A 359 -56.15 28.32 -27.87
C ILE A 359 -57.00 28.25 -29.16
#